data_ff1d1129f9a88acd247c7dd821788fba
#
_entry.id   ff1d1129f9a88acd247c7dd821788fba
#
_cell.length_a   1.000
_cell.length_b   1.000
_cell.length_c   1.000
_cell.angle_alpha   90.00
_cell.angle_beta   90.00
_cell.angle_gamma   90.00
#
_symmetry.space_group_name_H-M   'P 1'
#
loop_
_entity.id
_entity.type
_entity.pdbx_description
1 polymer ?
#
loop_
_entity_poly.entity_id
_entity_poly.type
_entity_poly.pdbx_seq_one_letter_code
_entity_poly.pdbx_strand_id
1 'polypeptide(L)'
;MRSIWHTRTMRTAADVILRLTSDPARCGLVMDFDGVLAPIVDDPSASALLAGAEDVLATLTKHLGVVGLLSGRPVSFLRERLSLDSVVLMGSYGVETWTDNGIEVLPAVAAFSDAVAEAEADLRRLFDSQAVPGIHVESKGLAVAVHWRRAADRAAAQRLVEAATTEIASRTGLHREPGKLVEELRPPVEEDKGTGLLRAIAAAGVDVVAYAGDDRGDLPAFAVVLASGGEALVVKGDDIAPEVAAVDGVQFDGPQAFLDWMKELAAQLER
;
A
#
# COMPACT_ATOMS: atom_id res chain seq x y z
N MET A 1 35.26 -24.95 -14.43
CA MET A 1 34.24 -24.02 -13.95
C MET A 1 32.88 -24.65 -14.17
N ARG A 2 32.27 -25.25 -13.13
CA ARG A 2 30.91 -25.82 -13.21
C ARG A 2 29.95 -24.70 -12.83
N SER A 3 29.14 -24.24 -13.81
CA SER A 3 28.03 -23.33 -13.60
C SER A 3 27.00 -24.03 -12.71
N ILE A 4 26.88 -23.56 -11.46
CA ILE A 4 25.83 -24.00 -10.54
C ILE A 4 24.61 -23.13 -10.85
N TRP A 5 23.84 -23.53 -11.88
CA TRP A 5 22.49 -23.04 -12.03
C TRP A 5 21.65 -23.74 -10.95
N HIS A 6 21.44 -23.06 -9.81
CA HIS A 6 20.38 -23.46 -8.90
C HIS A 6 19.07 -23.20 -9.64
N THR A 7 18.50 -24.23 -10.20
CA THR A 7 17.07 -24.24 -10.56
C THR A 7 16.31 -24.02 -9.27
N ARG A 8 15.90 -22.80 -9.01
CA ARG A 8 14.98 -22.49 -7.91
C ARG A 8 13.68 -23.22 -8.23
N THR A 9 13.42 -24.32 -7.53
CA THR A 9 12.15 -25.06 -7.64
C THR A 9 11.05 -24.04 -7.35
N MET A 10 10.05 -23.93 -8.22
CA MET A 10 8.90 -23.05 -7.98
C MET A 10 8.25 -23.47 -6.66
N ARG A 11 8.21 -22.54 -5.71
CA ARG A 11 7.59 -22.78 -4.40
C ARG A 11 6.08 -22.84 -4.55
N THR A 12 5.47 -23.78 -3.87
CA THR A 12 4.00 -23.90 -3.79
C THR A 12 3.47 -23.13 -2.60
N ALA A 13 2.17 -22.87 -2.56
CA ALA A 13 1.48 -22.28 -1.42
C ALA A 13 1.70 -23.09 -0.13
N ALA A 14 1.76 -24.43 -0.24
CA ALA A 14 2.05 -25.31 0.89
C ALA A 14 3.50 -25.18 1.39
N ASP A 15 4.48 -24.99 0.50
CA ASP A 15 5.88 -24.78 0.90
C ASP A 15 6.03 -23.49 1.71
N VAL A 16 5.28 -22.43 1.36
CA VAL A 16 5.28 -21.18 2.14
C VAL A 16 4.68 -21.40 3.52
N ILE A 17 3.57 -22.13 3.65
CA ILE A 17 3.00 -22.50 4.95
C ILE A 17 4.04 -23.23 5.80
N LEU A 18 4.67 -24.27 5.27
CA LEU A 18 5.70 -25.03 5.99
C LEU A 18 6.84 -24.12 6.47
N ARG A 19 7.22 -23.15 5.66
CA ARG A 19 8.27 -22.22 6.01
C ARG A 19 7.86 -21.26 7.13
N LEU A 20 6.67 -20.65 7.05
CA LEU A 20 6.16 -19.73 8.06
C LEU A 20 5.83 -20.43 9.38
N THR A 21 5.54 -21.74 9.36
CA THR A 21 5.24 -22.53 10.55
C THR A 21 6.49 -23.18 11.18
N SER A 22 7.65 -23.14 10.53
CA SER A 22 8.89 -23.75 11.03
C SER A 22 9.46 -23.01 12.26
N ASP A 23 9.40 -21.67 12.27
CA ASP A 23 9.75 -20.81 13.40
C ASP A 23 8.86 -19.56 13.34
N PRO A 24 7.58 -19.66 13.74
CA PRO A 24 6.59 -18.62 13.50
C PRO A 24 6.95 -17.27 14.12
N ALA A 25 7.56 -17.27 15.30
CA ALA A 25 7.95 -16.04 15.98
C ALA A 25 9.02 -15.23 15.23
N ARG A 26 9.76 -15.86 14.33
CA ARG A 26 10.75 -15.22 13.47
C ARG A 26 10.27 -15.02 12.03
N CYS A 27 8.99 -15.30 11.79
CA CYS A 27 8.34 -15.12 10.48
C CYS A 27 7.30 -14.01 10.53
N GLY A 28 7.06 -13.37 9.38
CA GLY A 28 6.05 -12.34 9.22
C GLY A 28 5.22 -12.51 7.95
N LEU A 29 4.00 -11.99 8.00
CA LEU A 29 3.12 -11.85 6.86
C LEU A 29 2.68 -10.38 6.76
N VAL A 30 3.10 -9.70 5.71
CA VAL A 30 2.69 -8.34 5.38
C VAL A 30 1.95 -8.36 4.06
N MET A 31 0.88 -7.60 3.94
CA MET A 31 0.01 -7.64 2.78
C MET A 31 -0.61 -6.28 2.47
N ASP A 32 -0.96 -6.08 1.20
CA ASP A 32 -1.81 -4.96 0.81
C ASP A 32 -3.25 -5.17 1.29
N PHE A 33 -4.05 -4.13 1.22
CA PHE A 33 -5.46 -4.12 1.59
C PHE A 33 -6.37 -4.32 0.37
N ASP A 34 -6.40 -3.36 -0.56
CA ASP A 34 -7.23 -3.42 -1.77
C ASP A 34 -6.67 -4.49 -2.72
N GLY A 35 -7.53 -5.30 -3.32
CA GLY A 35 -7.13 -6.40 -4.21
C GLY A 35 -6.55 -7.64 -3.52
N VAL A 36 -6.23 -7.56 -2.22
CA VAL A 36 -5.62 -8.66 -1.43
C VAL A 36 -6.54 -9.16 -0.33
N LEU A 37 -6.96 -8.31 0.61
CA LEU A 37 -7.90 -8.64 1.68
C LEU A 37 -9.28 -8.06 1.46
N ALA A 38 -9.38 -7.05 0.61
CA ALA A 38 -10.62 -6.40 0.21
C ALA A 38 -10.74 -6.51 -1.31
N PRO A 39 -11.89 -6.94 -1.85
CA PRO A 39 -12.13 -6.91 -3.29
C PRO A 39 -12.07 -5.49 -3.85
N ILE A 40 -11.60 -5.35 -5.09
CA ILE A 40 -11.68 -4.06 -5.80
C ILE A 40 -13.15 -3.76 -6.09
N VAL A 41 -13.59 -2.57 -5.73
CA VAL A 41 -14.97 -2.08 -5.90
C VAL A 41 -15.01 -0.73 -6.62
N ASP A 42 -16.13 -0.42 -7.28
CA ASP A 42 -16.31 0.82 -8.06
C ASP A 42 -16.22 2.09 -7.19
N ASP A 43 -16.75 2.02 -5.97
CA ASP A 43 -16.63 3.08 -4.96
C ASP A 43 -15.50 2.74 -3.99
N PRO A 44 -14.34 3.40 -4.10
CA PRO A 44 -13.20 3.12 -3.23
C PRO A 44 -13.48 3.33 -1.73
N SER A 45 -14.48 4.16 -1.38
CA SER A 45 -14.88 4.38 0.01
C SER A 45 -15.63 3.20 0.62
N ALA A 46 -16.25 2.35 -0.23
CA ALA A 46 -16.97 1.15 0.15
C ALA A 46 -16.09 -0.10 0.29
N SER A 47 -14.79 0.02 0.00
CA SER A 47 -13.85 -1.11 0.15
C SER A 47 -13.83 -1.61 1.59
N ALA A 48 -13.98 -2.92 1.78
CA ALA A 48 -14.06 -3.58 3.09
C ALA A 48 -13.42 -4.96 3.05
N LEU A 49 -12.92 -5.40 4.19
CA LEU A 49 -12.34 -6.74 4.36
C LEU A 49 -13.33 -7.84 3.97
N LEU A 50 -12.81 -8.91 3.38
CA LEU A 50 -13.56 -10.14 3.18
C LEU A 50 -14.05 -10.70 4.52
N ALA A 51 -15.23 -11.31 4.50
CA ALA A 51 -15.82 -11.93 5.69
C ALA A 51 -14.89 -13.00 6.27
N GLY A 52 -14.60 -12.89 7.56
CA GLY A 52 -13.68 -13.77 8.29
C GLY A 52 -12.20 -13.42 8.17
N ALA A 53 -11.80 -12.39 7.41
CA ALA A 53 -10.41 -11.96 7.33
C ALA A 53 -9.88 -11.47 8.68
N GLU A 54 -10.69 -10.72 9.43
CA GLU A 54 -10.30 -10.21 10.76
C GLU A 54 -10.02 -11.34 11.76
N ASP A 55 -10.85 -12.40 11.78
CA ASP A 55 -10.65 -13.56 12.66
C ASP A 55 -9.35 -14.31 12.33
N VAL A 56 -9.03 -14.43 11.03
CA VAL A 56 -7.79 -15.06 10.58
C VAL A 56 -6.58 -14.21 10.98
N LEU A 57 -6.63 -12.90 10.77
CA LEU A 57 -5.58 -11.97 11.19
C LEU A 57 -5.36 -12.05 12.71
N ALA A 58 -6.45 -12.06 13.50
CA ALA A 58 -6.37 -12.21 14.95
C ALA A 58 -5.70 -13.52 15.39
N THR A 59 -5.87 -14.60 14.63
CA THR A 59 -5.18 -15.86 14.89
C THR A 59 -3.70 -15.77 14.51
N LEU A 60 -3.39 -15.25 13.33
CA LEU A 60 -2.01 -15.14 12.84
C LEU A 60 -1.14 -14.27 13.75
N THR A 61 -1.68 -13.16 14.29
CA THR A 61 -0.94 -12.26 15.20
C THR A 61 -0.55 -12.90 16.54
N LYS A 62 -1.15 -14.02 16.92
CA LYS A 62 -0.78 -14.76 18.14
C LYS A 62 0.48 -15.61 17.95
N HIS A 63 0.82 -15.92 16.71
CA HIS A 63 1.86 -16.89 16.38
C HIS A 63 3.03 -16.28 15.60
N LEU A 64 2.74 -15.44 14.60
CA LEU A 64 3.77 -14.83 13.77
C LEU A 64 4.42 -13.64 14.47
N GLY A 65 5.70 -13.44 14.22
CA GLY A 65 6.46 -12.31 14.76
C GLY A 65 5.94 -10.94 14.30
N VAL A 66 5.36 -10.87 13.09
CA VAL A 66 4.63 -9.70 12.60
C VAL A 66 3.53 -10.10 11.61
N VAL A 67 2.37 -9.48 11.77
CA VAL A 67 1.31 -9.45 10.75
C VAL A 67 0.98 -7.99 10.48
N GLY A 68 1.00 -7.56 9.22
CA GLY A 68 0.84 -6.16 8.87
C GLY A 68 0.07 -5.91 7.58
N LEU A 69 -0.60 -4.76 7.53
CA LEU A 69 -1.15 -4.17 6.30
C LEU A 69 -0.25 -3.02 5.86
N LEU A 70 0.11 -3.00 4.58
CA LEU A 70 0.91 -1.96 3.96
C LEU A 70 0.21 -1.50 2.68
N SER A 71 -0.49 -0.37 2.75
CA SER A 71 -1.41 0.07 1.71
C SER A 71 -1.12 1.50 1.23
N GLY A 72 -1.61 1.83 0.03
CA GLY A 72 -1.69 3.21 -0.44
C GLY A 72 -2.77 4.03 0.27
N ARG A 73 -3.71 3.38 0.98
CA ARG A 73 -4.73 4.06 1.78
C ARG A 73 -4.11 4.73 3.01
N PRO A 74 -4.67 5.85 3.49
CA PRO A 74 -4.28 6.41 4.78
C PRO A 74 -4.53 5.42 5.92
N VAL A 75 -3.72 5.50 6.99
CA VAL A 75 -3.89 4.65 8.18
C VAL A 75 -5.27 4.80 8.82
N SER A 76 -5.84 6.01 8.81
CA SER A 76 -7.20 6.26 9.31
C SER A 76 -8.25 5.41 8.59
N PHE A 77 -8.14 5.27 7.26
CA PHE A 77 -9.02 4.42 6.47
C PHE A 77 -8.91 2.93 6.85
N LEU A 78 -7.68 2.44 7.03
CA LEU A 78 -7.42 1.05 7.44
C LEU A 78 -7.97 0.80 8.84
N ARG A 79 -7.78 1.74 9.76
CA ARG A 79 -8.23 1.64 11.15
C ARG A 79 -9.73 1.59 11.31
N GLU A 80 -10.48 2.29 10.46
CA GLU A 80 -11.94 2.22 10.42
C GLU A 80 -12.46 0.82 10.03
N ARG A 81 -11.65 0.01 9.35
CA ARG A 81 -12.01 -1.29 8.77
C ARG A 81 -11.41 -2.48 9.49
N LEU A 82 -10.40 -2.24 10.30
CA LEU A 82 -9.73 -3.27 11.09
C LEU A 82 -9.49 -2.78 12.52
N SER A 83 -10.12 -3.44 13.48
CA SER A 83 -10.09 -3.06 14.89
C SER A 83 -8.98 -3.75 15.71
N LEU A 84 -8.15 -4.60 15.06
CA LEU A 84 -7.10 -5.37 15.73
C LEU A 84 -5.84 -4.51 15.97
N ASP A 85 -5.53 -4.20 17.23
CA ASP A 85 -4.32 -3.47 17.60
C ASP A 85 -3.03 -4.29 17.40
N SER A 86 -3.16 -5.62 17.31
CA SER A 86 -2.03 -6.53 17.08
C SER A 86 -1.56 -6.58 15.62
N VAL A 87 -2.31 -6.01 14.69
CA VAL A 87 -1.91 -5.89 13.29
C VAL A 87 -1.20 -4.56 13.08
N VAL A 88 0.01 -4.61 12.52
CA VAL A 88 0.75 -3.40 12.15
C VAL A 88 0.08 -2.74 10.96
N LEU A 89 -0.43 -1.52 11.12
CA LEU A 89 -1.05 -0.76 10.03
C LEU A 89 -0.09 0.30 9.52
N MET A 90 0.24 0.20 8.23
CA MET A 90 1.05 1.17 7.51
C MET A 90 0.27 1.68 6.32
N GLY A 91 -0.04 2.98 6.33
CA GLY A 91 -0.78 3.68 5.28
C GLY A 91 0.11 4.56 4.42
N SER A 92 -0.48 5.13 3.37
CA SER A 92 0.19 6.07 2.47
C SER A 92 1.54 5.55 1.97
N TYR A 93 1.56 4.28 1.51
CA TYR A 93 2.77 3.56 1.07
C TYR A 93 3.84 3.36 2.16
N GLY A 94 3.43 3.32 3.44
CA GLY A 94 4.33 3.14 4.59
C GLY A 94 4.82 4.45 5.21
N VAL A 95 4.32 5.59 4.76
CA VAL A 95 4.61 6.91 5.33
C VAL A 95 3.95 7.09 6.69
N GLU A 96 2.76 6.54 6.87
CA GLU A 96 1.99 6.54 8.11
C GLU A 96 2.07 5.18 8.78
N THR A 97 2.17 5.16 10.11
CA THR A 97 2.08 3.93 10.90
C THR A 97 1.16 4.16 12.10
N TRP A 98 0.28 3.20 12.37
CA TRP A 98 -0.52 3.20 13.60
C TRP A 98 0.32 2.71 14.77
N THR A 99 0.34 3.47 15.84
CA THR A 99 1.05 3.16 17.10
C THR A 99 0.13 3.36 18.31
N ASP A 100 0.57 3.00 19.50
CA ASP A 100 -0.15 3.26 20.77
C ASP A 100 -0.41 4.75 21.01
N ASN A 101 0.38 5.62 20.37
CA ASN A 101 0.24 7.09 20.45
C ASN A 101 -0.62 7.66 19.33
N GLY A 102 -1.22 6.83 18.49
CA GLY A 102 -1.99 7.22 17.30
C GLY A 102 -1.19 7.09 16.01
N ILE A 103 -1.51 7.92 15.03
CA ILE A 103 -0.84 7.90 13.72
C ILE A 103 0.50 8.61 13.82
N GLU A 104 1.57 7.89 13.59
CA GLU A 104 2.91 8.44 13.40
C GLU A 104 3.21 8.59 11.91
N VAL A 105 3.70 9.77 11.53
CA VAL A 105 4.12 10.10 10.17
C VAL A 105 5.63 10.17 10.14
N LEU A 106 6.25 9.66 9.06
CA LEU A 106 7.69 9.77 8.88
C LEU A 106 8.16 11.23 9.04
N PRO A 107 9.18 11.50 9.86
CA PRO A 107 9.63 12.87 10.13
C PRO A 107 9.99 13.65 8.87
N ALA A 108 10.56 13.00 7.85
CA ALA A 108 10.88 13.61 6.57
C ALA A 108 9.63 14.11 5.81
N VAL A 109 8.48 13.42 5.96
CA VAL A 109 7.20 13.82 5.35
C VAL A 109 6.48 14.82 6.25
N ALA A 110 6.46 14.60 7.57
CA ALA A 110 5.84 15.50 8.54
C ALA A 110 6.40 16.92 8.47
N ALA A 111 7.67 17.08 8.11
CA ALA A 111 8.30 18.39 7.89
C ALA A 111 7.62 19.24 6.79
N PHE A 112 6.83 18.62 5.92
CA PHE A 112 6.08 19.30 4.84
C PHE A 112 4.60 19.53 5.16
N SER A 113 4.11 19.22 6.36
CA SER A 113 2.69 19.34 6.70
C SER A 113 2.14 20.74 6.48
N ASP A 114 2.87 21.78 6.87
CA ASP A 114 2.48 23.17 6.66
C ASP A 114 2.47 23.53 5.16
N ALA A 115 3.43 23.02 4.40
CA ALA A 115 3.51 23.24 2.95
C ALA A 115 2.33 22.57 2.21
N VAL A 116 1.92 21.37 2.63
CA VAL A 116 0.73 20.69 2.07
C VAL A 116 -0.54 21.45 2.42
N ALA A 117 -0.70 21.89 3.67
CA ALA A 117 -1.85 22.68 4.10
C ALA A 117 -1.95 24.03 3.35
N GLU A 118 -0.82 24.70 3.14
CA GLU A 118 -0.75 25.93 2.34
C GLU A 118 -1.13 25.67 0.89
N ALA A 119 -0.60 24.61 0.28
CA ALA A 119 -0.91 24.23 -1.09
C ALA A 119 -2.40 23.90 -1.27
N GLU A 120 -3.00 23.17 -0.32
CA GLU A 120 -4.43 22.87 -0.34
C GLU A 120 -5.28 24.14 -0.26
N ALA A 121 -4.95 25.04 0.65
CA ALA A 121 -5.67 26.31 0.82
C ALA A 121 -5.61 27.18 -0.45
N ASP A 122 -4.45 27.24 -1.09
CA ASP A 122 -4.27 27.99 -2.33
C ASP A 122 -5.03 27.37 -3.51
N LEU A 123 -4.97 26.04 -3.67
CA LEU A 123 -5.70 25.34 -4.72
C LEU A 123 -7.21 25.49 -4.55
N ARG A 124 -7.73 25.36 -3.32
CA ARG A 124 -9.15 25.61 -3.03
C ARG A 124 -9.54 27.06 -3.33
N ARG A 125 -8.72 28.04 -2.95
CA ARG A 125 -8.98 29.45 -3.24
C ARG A 125 -9.01 29.71 -4.74
N LEU A 126 -8.14 29.08 -5.52
CA LEU A 126 -8.09 29.26 -6.97
C LEU A 126 -9.27 28.58 -7.69
N PHE A 127 -9.63 27.36 -7.30
CA PHE A 127 -10.58 26.55 -8.06
C PHE A 127 -12.00 26.57 -7.49
N ASP A 128 -12.20 26.76 -6.18
CA ASP A 128 -13.53 26.89 -5.60
C ASP A 128 -14.10 28.30 -5.83
N SER A 129 -13.25 29.36 -5.90
CA SER A 129 -13.66 30.75 -6.15
C SER A 129 -13.82 31.09 -7.63
N GLN A 130 -13.09 30.41 -8.50
CA GLN A 130 -13.24 30.54 -9.94
C GLN A 130 -14.17 29.45 -10.43
N ALA A 131 -15.24 29.84 -11.10
CA ALA A 131 -16.19 28.92 -11.70
C ALA A 131 -15.56 28.16 -12.89
N VAL A 132 -14.59 27.30 -12.63
CA VAL A 132 -14.12 26.31 -13.59
C VAL A 132 -14.82 25.00 -13.25
N PRO A 133 -16.01 24.74 -13.82
CA PRO A 133 -16.81 23.58 -13.49
C PRO A 133 -16.03 22.31 -13.81
N GLY A 134 -16.03 21.37 -12.86
CA GLY A 134 -15.43 20.06 -13.07
C GLY A 134 -13.97 19.91 -12.62
N ILE A 135 -13.37 20.95 -12.05
CA ILE A 135 -12.13 20.85 -11.25
C ILE A 135 -12.53 20.56 -9.80
N HIS A 136 -11.84 19.62 -9.17
CA HIS A 136 -12.08 19.23 -7.78
C HIS A 136 -10.74 19.08 -7.05
N VAL A 137 -10.61 19.73 -5.89
CA VAL A 137 -9.46 19.63 -5.00
C VAL A 137 -9.76 18.60 -3.91
N GLU A 138 -8.93 17.57 -3.83
CA GLU A 138 -9.02 16.47 -2.86
C GLU A 138 -7.86 16.57 -1.87
N SER A 139 -8.19 16.69 -0.58
CA SER A 139 -7.18 16.51 0.47
C SER A 139 -6.91 15.03 0.70
N LYS A 140 -5.63 14.67 0.71
CA LYS A 140 -5.15 13.32 1.06
C LYS A 140 -4.38 13.32 2.39
N GLY A 141 -4.50 14.39 3.18
CA GLY A 141 -3.78 14.56 4.44
C GLY A 141 -2.31 14.93 4.23
N LEU A 142 -1.51 14.02 3.70
CA LEU A 142 -0.08 14.22 3.44
C LEU A 142 0.23 14.69 2.01
N ALA A 143 -0.79 14.88 1.20
CA ALA A 143 -0.72 15.37 -0.17
C ALA A 143 -2.04 16.06 -0.54
N VAL A 144 -2.05 16.81 -1.63
CA VAL A 144 -3.27 17.38 -2.20
C VAL A 144 -3.35 17.06 -3.69
N ALA A 145 -4.50 16.57 -4.14
CA ALA A 145 -4.74 16.24 -5.54
C ALA A 145 -5.75 17.18 -6.18
N VAL A 146 -5.55 17.51 -7.45
CA VAL A 146 -6.48 18.31 -8.26
C VAL A 146 -6.94 17.50 -9.46
N HIS A 147 -8.22 17.20 -9.50
CA HIS A 147 -8.85 16.41 -10.53
C HIS A 147 -9.60 17.30 -11.52
N TRP A 148 -9.50 17.00 -12.84
CA TRP A 148 -10.26 17.69 -13.89
C TRP A 148 -11.02 16.73 -14.81
N ARG A 149 -11.25 15.50 -14.37
CA ARG A 149 -11.97 14.48 -15.16
C ARG A 149 -13.38 14.93 -15.57
N ARG A 150 -14.04 15.74 -14.72
CA ARG A 150 -15.39 16.27 -14.93
C ARG A 150 -15.44 17.61 -15.67
N ALA A 151 -14.30 18.20 -16.02
CA ALA A 151 -14.27 19.46 -16.75
C ALA A 151 -14.78 19.27 -18.19
N ALA A 152 -15.62 20.22 -18.66
CA ALA A 152 -16.14 20.24 -20.02
C ALA A 152 -15.01 20.43 -21.06
N ASP A 153 -14.07 21.36 -20.77
CA ASP A 153 -12.82 21.51 -21.55
C ASP A 153 -11.65 21.01 -20.68
N ARG A 154 -11.34 19.72 -20.84
CA ARG A 154 -10.25 19.07 -20.10
C ARG A 154 -8.88 19.65 -20.42
N ALA A 155 -8.67 20.09 -21.66
CA ALA A 155 -7.38 20.65 -22.07
C ALA A 155 -7.15 22.04 -21.45
N ALA A 156 -8.17 22.88 -21.39
CA ALA A 156 -8.09 24.17 -20.70
C ALA A 156 -7.92 23.96 -19.19
N ALA A 157 -8.69 23.06 -18.59
CA ALA A 157 -8.58 22.73 -17.16
C ALA A 157 -7.19 22.19 -16.80
N GLN A 158 -6.62 21.31 -17.62
CA GLN A 158 -5.27 20.78 -17.43
C GLN A 158 -4.24 21.92 -17.39
N ARG A 159 -4.25 22.83 -18.36
CA ARG A 159 -3.30 23.97 -18.40
C ARG A 159 -3.40 24.86 -17.16
N LEU A 160 -4.63 25.09 -16.66
CA LEU A 160 -4.85 25.88 -15.45
C LEU A 160 -4.30 25.15 -14.21
N VAL A 161 -4.57 23.86 -14.07
CA VAL A 161 -4.08 23.04 -12.96
C VAL A 161 -2.56 22.97 -13.00
N GLU A 162 -1.96 22.65 -14.15
CA GLU A 162 -0.51 22.58 -14.29
C GLU A 162 0.20 23.89 -13.98
N ALA A 163 -0.38 25.03 -14.38
CA ALA A 163 0.17 26.34 -14.06
C ALA A 163 0.12 26.62 -12.55
N ALA A 164 -1.02 26.37 -11.92
CA ALA A 164 -1.21 26.58 -10.48
C ALA A 164 -0.30 25.65 -9.65
N THR A 165 -0.27 24.35 -9.96
CA THR A 165 0.55 23.38 -9.24
C THR A 165 2.05 23.64 -9.44
N THR A 166 2.48 24.12 -10.62
CA THR A 166 3.88 24.51 -10.87
C THR A 166 4.30 25.67 -9.98
N GLU A 167 3.47 26.72 -9.89
CA GLU A 167 3.76 27.89 -9.04
C GLU A 167 3.82 27.50 -7.56
N ILE A 168 2.80 26.75 -7.09
CA ILE A 168 2.71 26.32 -5.69
C ILE A 168 3.89 25.41 -5.34
N ALA A 169 4.21 24.42 -6.17
CA ALA A 169 5.35 23.53 -5.95
C ALA A 169 6.68 24.28 -5.84
N SER A 170 6.90 25.26 -6.72
CA SER A 170 8.10 26.11 -6.68
C SER A 170 8.26 26.89 -5.37
N ARG A 171 7.15 27.31 -4.76
CA ARG A 171 7.14 28.08 -3.53
C ARG A 171 7.19 27.23 -2.28
N THR A 172 6.50 26.09 -2.29
CA THR A 172 6.34 25.20 -1.12
C THR A 172 7.40 24.11 -1.04
N GLY A 173 8.15 23.87 -2.12
CA GLY A 173 9.09 22.75 -2.22
C GLY A 173 8.43 21.39 -2.39
N LEU A 174 7.11 21.33 -2.60
CA LEU A 174 6.40 20.08 -2.89
C LEU A 174 6.74 19.54 -4.29
N HIS A 175 6.69 18.24 -4.43
CA HIS A 175 6.85 17.57 -5.71
C HIS A 175 5.49 17.48 -6.43
N ARG A 176 5.53 17.65 -7.77
CA ARG A 176 4.38 17.45 -8.65
C ARG A 176 4.38 16.02 -9.17
N GLU A 177 3.28 15.32 -8.98
CA GLU A 177 3.06 13.97 -9.50
C GLU A 177 1.91 13.98 -10.52
N PRO A 178 2.20 13.95 -11.84
CA PRO A 178 1.16 13.95 -12.85
C PRO A 178 0.50 12.56 -12.98
N GLY A 179 -0.85 12.55 -13.03
CA GLY A 179 -1.64 11.35 -13.24
C GLY A 179 -2.68 11.48 -14.35
N LYS A 180 -3.53 10.47 -14.51
CA LYS A 180 -4.58 10.47 -15.53
C LYS A 180 -5.75 11.40 -15.15
N LEU A 181 -5.74 12.64 -15.66
CA LEU A 181 -6.73 13.70 -15.36
C LEU A 181 -6.72 14.12 -13.89
N VAL A 182 -5.55 14.06 -13.27
CA VAL A 182 -5.25 14.48 -11.91
C VAL A 182 -3.80 14.93 -11.84
N GLU A 183 -3.51 15.84 -10.97
CA GLU A 183 -2.16 16.19 -10.55
C GLU A 183 -2.11 16.29 -9.03
N GLU A 184 -1.08 15.72 -8.43
CA GLU A 184 -0.88 15.68 -7.00
C GLU A 184 0.34 16.52 -6.61
N LEU A 185 0.22 17.27 -5.53
CA LEU A 185 1.33 17.92 -4.83
C LEU A 185 1.60 17.12 -3.56
N ARG A 186 2.82 16.59 -3.43
CA ARG A 186 3.24 15.76 -2.30
C ARG A 186 4.64 16.14 -1.81
N PRO A 187 5.01 15.79 -0.59
CA PRO A 187 6.38 15.93 -0.13
C PRO A 187 7.38 15.27 -1.09
N PRO A 188 8.56 15.86 -1.32
CA PRO A 188 9.59 15.31 -2.19
C PRO A 188 10.39 14.19 -1.49
N VAL A 189 9.67 13.23 -0.94
CA VAL A 189 10.22 12.08 -0.23
C VAL A 189 9.93 10.83 -1.05
N GLU A 190 10.98 10.12 -1.42
CA GLU A 190 10.86 8.87 -2.16
C GLU A 190 10.52 7.75 -1.17
N GLU A 191 9.23 7.48 -1.02
CA GLU A 191 8.70 6.39 -0.22
C GLU A 191 7.78 5.52 -1.06
N ASP A 192 7.94 4.22 -0.89
CA ASP A 192 7.14 3.19 -1.55
C ASP A 192 6.88 2.01 -0.60
N LYS A 193 6.09 1.03 -1.05
CA LYS A 193 5.80 -0.15 -0.23
C LYS A 193 7.06 -0.98 0.08
N GLY A 194 8.13 -0.89 -0.71
CA GLY A 194 9.39 -1.56 -0.44
C GLY A 194 10.09 -0.97 0.78
N THR A 195 10.22 0.36 0.83
CA THR A 195 10.81 1.07 1.97
C THR A 195 9.97 0.89 3.24
N GLY A 196 8.63 0.93 3.12
CA GLY A 196 7.71 0.62 4.22
C GLY A 196 7.90 -0.79 4.75
N LEU A 197 7.99 -1.79 3.87
CA LEU A 197 8.23 -3.19 4.24
C LEU A 197 9.57 -3.39 4.95
N LEU A 198 10.66 -2.76 4.48
CA LEU A 198 11.97 -2.82 5.14
C LEU A 198 11.90 -2.30 6.57
N ARG A 199 11.18 -1.20 6.81
CA ARG A 199 10.99 -0.66 8.17
C ARG A 199 10.21 -1.64 9.05
N ALA A 200 9.13 -2.24 8.54
CA ALA A 200 8.35 -3.23 9.26
C ALA A 200 9.18 -4.45 9.67
N ILE A 201 9.97 -4.99 8.73
CA ILE A 201 10.89 -6.11 8.98
C ILE A 201 11.90 -5.76 10.08
N ALA A 202 12.54 -4.59 9.96
CA ALA A 202 13.55 -4.13 10.91
C ALA A 202 12.95 -3.90 12.32
N ALA A 203 11.76 -3.32 12.41
CA ALA A 203 11.08 -3.08 13.68
C ALA A 203 10.64 -4.37 14.36
N ALA A 204 10.16 -5.36 13.61
CA ALA A 204 9.72 -6.64 14.13
C ALA A 204 10.87 -7.61 14.46
N GLY A 205 12.05 -7.43 13.85
CA GLY A 205 13.21 -8.31 14.06
C GLY A 205 13.00 -9.73 13.55
N VAL A 206 12.16 -9.90 12.51
CA VAL A 206 11.88 -11.20 11.86
C VAL A 206 12.88 -11.52 10.77
N ASP A 207 13.13 -12.81 10.52
CA ASP A 207 14.10 -13.27 9.53
C ASP A 207 13.47 -13.57 8.18
N VAL A 208 12.22 -14.02 8.17
CA VAL A 208 11.50 -14.43 6.98
C VAL A 208 10.18 -13.69 6.90
N VAL A 209 9.95 -12.99 5.79
CA VAL A 209 8.66 -12.33 5.54
C VAL A 209 8.05 -12.85 4.25
N ALA A 210 6.75 -13.10 4.28
CA ALA A 210 5.91 -13.23 3.10
C ALA A 210 5.21 -11.88 2.87
N TYR A 211 5.22 -11.41 1.62
CA TYR A 211 4.50 -10.21 1.22
C TYR A 211 3.45 -10.54 0.15
N ALA A 212 2.19 -10.11 0.39
CA ALA A 212 1.09 -10.28 -0.56
C ALA A 212 0.67 -8.95 -1.18
N GLY A 213 0.51 -8.95 -2.51
CA GLY A 213 0.11 -7.76 -3.27
C GLY A 213 -0.53 -8.14 -4.61
N ASP A 214 -1.17 -7.18 -5.30
CA ASP A 214 -1.93 -7.39 -6.53
C ASP A 214 -1.59 -6.41 -7.66
N ASP A 215 -0.97 -5.27 -7.36
CA ASP A 215 -0.77 -4.20 -8.33
C ASP A 215 0.69 -3.73 -8.49
N ARG A 216 0.88 -2.71 -9.35
CA ARG A 216 2.20 -2.11 -9.60
C ARG A 216 2.83 -1.45 -8.38
N GLY A 217 2.00 -0.94 -7.47
CA GLY A 217 2.45 -0.34 -6.21
C GLY A 217 3.14 -1.34 -5.29
N ASP A 218 2.91 -2.64 -5.50
CA ASP A 218 3.51 -3.74 -4.73
C ASP A 218 4.87 -4.19 -5.26
N LEU A 219 5.23 -3.83 -6.50
CA LEU A 219 6.49 -4.27 -7.11
C LEU A 219 7.74 -3.96 -6.26
N PRO A 220 7.87 -2.77 -5.63
CA PRO A 220 8.97 -2.50 -4.72
C PRO A 220 9.02 -3.44 -3.50
N ALA A 221 7.86 -3.76 -2.92
CA ALA A 221 7.78 -4.70 -1.79
C ALA A 221 8.09 -6.14 -2.20
N PHE A 222 7.62 -6.59 -3.38
CA PHE A 222 8.03 -7.87 -3.95
C PHE A 222 9.54 -7.95 -4.17
N ALA A 223 10.15 -6.89 -4.70
CA ALA A 223 11.60 -6.84 -4.89
C ALA A 223 12.36 -6.98 -3.57
N VAL A 224 11.91 -6.26 -2.53
CA VAL A 224 12.49 -6.32 -1.18
C VAL A 224 12.37 -7.72 -0.58
N VAL A 225 11.17 -8.30 -0.58
CA VAL A 225 10.94 -9.61 0.04
C VAL A 225 11.74 -10.71 -0.64
N LEU A 226 11.83 -10.69 -1.97
CA LEU A 226 12.61 -11.66 -2.73
C LEU A 226 14.12 -11.49 -2.52
N ALA A 227 14.61 -10.25 -2.46
CA ALA A 227 16.03 -9.95 -2.18
C ALA A 227 16.42 -10.37 -0.77
N SER A 228 15.51 -10.28 0.20
CA SER A 228 15.71 -10.73 1.59
C SER A 228 15.54 -12.24 1.77
N GLY A 229 15.29 -12.98 0.69
CA GLY A 229 15.06 -14.42 0.74
C GLY A 229 13.70 -14.83 1.32
N GLY A 230 12.75 -13.92 1.39
CA GLY A 230 11.36 -14.15 1.79
C GLY A 230 10.48 -14.70 0.65
N GLU A 231 9.17 -14.55 0.76
CA GLU A 231 8.18 -15.14 -0.14
C GLU A 231 7.28 -14.06 -0.75
N ALA A 232 7.19 -14.02 -2.08
CA ALA A 232 6.23 -13.20 -2.80
C ALA A 232 4.93 -13.98 -3.01
N LEU A 233 3.79 -13.35 -2.68
CA LEU A 233 2.44 -13.89 -2.77
C LEU A 233 1.63 -12.96 -3.68
N VAL A 234 1.44 -13.34 -4.93
CA VAL A 234 0.76 -12.52 -5.92
C VAL A 234 -0.73 -12.84 -5.92
N VAL A 235 -1.57 -11.88 -5.60
CA VAL A 235 -3.04 -12.03 -5.67
C VAL A 235 -3.50 -11.46 -7.01
N LYS A 236 -4.09 -12.30 -7.86
CA LYS A 236 -4.47 -11.90 -9.23
C LYS A 236 -5.88 -11.35 -9.25
N GLY A 237 -6.03 -10.09 -9.67
CA GLY A 237 -7.30 -9.53 -10.10
C GLY A 237 -7.60 -9.80 -11.58
N ASP A 238 -8.78 -9.41 -12.05
CA ASP A 238 -9.21 -9.59 -13.46
C ASP A 238 -8.27 -8.86 -14.45
N ASP A 239 -7.71 -7.72 -14.06
CA ASP A 239 -6.85 -6.85 -14.88
C ASP A 239 -5.41 -6.77 -14.34
N ILE A 240 -4.83 -7.90 -13.90
CA ILE A 240 -3.47 -7.92 -13.37
C ILE A 240 -2.45 -7.39 -14.39
N ALA A 241 -1.58 -6.48 -13.95
CA ALA A 241 -0.52 -5.96 -14.79
C ALA A 241 0.51 -7.05 -15.15
N PRO A 242 0.99 -7.12 -16.42
CA PRO A 242 1.92 -8.17 -16.84
C PRO A 242 3.19 -8.26 -15.99
N GLU A 243 3.74 -7.13 -15.53
CA GLU A 243 4.91 -7.08 -14.67
C GLU A 243 4.65 -7.66 -13.28
N VAL A 244 3.44 -7.53 -12.75
CA VAL A 244 3.02 -8.13 -11.47
C VAL A 244 2.80 -9.63 -11.64
N ALA A 245 2.14 -10.04 -12.72
CA ALA A 245 1.94 -11.45 -13.07
C ALA A 245 3.27 -12.19 -13.30
N ALA A 246 4.34 -11.48 -13.67
CA ALA A 246 5.67 -12.03 -13.92
C ALA A 246 6.54 -12.14 -12.64
N VAL A 247 6.06 -11.69 -11.48
CA VAL A 247 6.79 -11.82 -10.20
C VAL A 247 7.01 -13.30 -9.87
N ASP A 248 8.26 -13.65 -9.53
CA ASP A 248 8.64 -15.01 -9.10
C ASP A 248 8.09 -15.27 -7.69
N GLY A 249 6.83 -15.73 -7.62
CA GLY A 249 6.10 -15.93 -6.37
C GLY A 249 4.94 -16.92 -6.50
N VAL A 250 4.32 -17.25 -5.38
CA VAL A 250 3.08 -18.03 -5.35
C VAL A 250 1.93 -17.16 -5.81
N GLN A 251 1.08 -17.65 -6.69
CA GLN A 251 -0.06 -16.92 -7.25
C GLN A 251 -1.38 -17.44 -6.71
N PHE A 252 -2.29 -16.52 -6.40
CA PHE A 252 -3.65 -16.79 -5.93
C PHE A 252 -4.67 -16.18 -6.90
N ASP A 253 -5.75 -16.91 -7.16
CA ASP A 253 -6.83 -16.44 -8.04
C ASP A 253 -7.84 -15.57 -7.26
N GLY A 254 -7.40 -14.38 -6.90
CA GLY A 254 -8.19 -13.35 -6.20
C GLY A 254 -8.11 -13.39 -4.68
N PRO A 255 -8.68 -12.35 -4.04
CA PRO A 255 -8.64 -12.17 -2.59
C PRO A 255 -9.22 -13.34 -1.78
N GLN A 256 -10.27 -14.01 -2.31
CA GLN A 256 -10.87 -15.13 -1.62
C GLN A 256 -9.93 -16.35 -1.55
N ALA A 257 -9.22 -16.66 -2.64
CA ALA A 257 -8.26 -17.76 -2.65
C ALA A 257 -7.07 -17.48 -1.70
N PHE A 258 -6.65 -16.23 -1.61
CA PHE A 258 -5.63 -15.81 -0.64
C PHE A 258 -6.13 -15.93 0.81
N LEU A 259 -7.34 -15.47 1.10
CA LEU A 259 -7.95 -15.62 2.43
C LEU A 259 -8.09 -17.10 2.83
N ASP A 260 -8.45 -17.99 1.91
CA ASP A 260 -8.57 -19.42 2.21
C ASP A 260 -7.20 -20.06 2.51
N TRP A 261 -6.14 -19.62 1.82
CA TRP A 261 -4.76 -19.98 2.16
C TRP A 261 -4.34 -19.45 3.54
N MET A 262 -4.72 -18.21 3.90
CA MET A 262 -4.45 -17.67 5.25
C MET A 262 -5.15 -18.49 6.35
N LYS A 263 -6.38 -18.97 6.09
CA LYS A 263 -7.09 -19.88 7.03
C LYS A 263 -6.34 -21.20 7.20
N GLU A 264 -5.78 -21.74 6.11
CA GLU A 264 -4.96 -22.94 6.20
C GLU A 264 -3.69 -22.71 7.01
N LEU A 265 -2.98 -21.59 6.77
CA LEU A 265 -1.83 -21.17 7.58
C LEU A 265 -2.19 -21.05 9.06
N ALA A 266 -3.29 -20.35 9.40
CA ALA A 266 -3.77 -20.21 10.76
C ALA A 266 -4.06 -21.58 11.42
N ALA A 267 -4.75 -22.48 10.70
CA ALA A 267 -5.05 -23.83 11.20
C ALA A 267 -3.79 -24.69 11.41
N GLN A 268 -2.71 -24.45 10.67
CA GLN A 268 -1.43 -25.14 10.89
C GLN A 268 -0.67 -24.58 12.11
N LEU A 269 -0.78 -23.28 12.38
CA LEU A 269 -0.15 -22.63 13.53
C LEU A 269 -0.82 -22.97 14.88
N GLU A 270 -2.10 -23.39 14.85
CA GLU A 270 -2.85 -23.80 16.04
C GLU A 270 -2.66 -25.28 16.43
N ARG A 271 -1.91 -26.06 15.66
CA ARG A 271 -1.63 -27.49 15.92
C ARG A 271 -0.42 -27.67 16.81
#